data_c4a048f4576af82ae59f310100678ea0
#
_entry.id   c4a048f4576af82ae59f310100678ea0
#
_cell.length_a   1.000
_cell.length_b   1.000
_cell.length_c   1.000
_cell.angle_alpha   90.00
_cell.angle_beta   90.00
_cell.angle_gamma   90.00
#
_symmetry.space_group_name_H-M   'P 1'
#
loop_
_entity.id
_entity.type
_entity.pdbx_description
1 polymer ?
#
loop_
_entity_poly.entity_id
_entity_poly.type
_entity_poly.pdbx_seq_one_letter_code
_entity_poly.pdbx_strand_id
1 'polypeptide(L)'
;MGVAELVPGVSGGTIAFITGIYLELVATIRGLDHQWMLLVLRGQWREAWLRGNLGFLAVLLAGMGVSVILLAALVQWLFTHHEIYLWSFFFGLIAASVVFVSKSVSPWTTARLLLALLGLTVGMILSQIGGMTPSDSLLLTMAAGAIAVCAWILPGISGSFMLLLLGQYQRVIKALAEFDLAFLAALAAGCGLGLLAFTRLLSWLLQHFFAATLALLCGVMAGSLQRLWPWQQTLSYYLDSDGGAVLLRGRPLSPWDFQELYGDDPMLLGAVLAALAGMAVVVSLDWASRPQR
;
A
#
# COMPACT_ATOMS: atom_id res chain seq x y z
N MET A 1 9.55 1.21 -2.67
CA MET A 1 8.33 0.38 -2.71
C MET A 1 8.52 -0.91 -1.90
N GLY A 2 9.50 -1.78 -2.17
CA GLY A 2 9.64 -3.08 -1.51
C GLY A 2 9.64 -3.03 0.02
N VAL A 3 10.38 -2.11 0.63
CA VAL A 3 10.39 -1.93 2.11
C VAL A 3 9.00 -1.60 2.66
N ALA A 4 8.24 -0.76 1.94
CA ALA A 4 6.89 -0.38 2.35
C ALA A 4 5.91 -1.57 2.34
N GLU A 5 6.13 -2.55 1.47
CA GLU A 5 5.28 -3.76 1.41
C GLU A 5 5.52 -4.72 2.59
N LEU A 6 6.65 -4.59 3.30
CA LEU A 6 6.95 -5.39 4.49
C LEU A 6 6.14 -4.93 5.70
N VAL A 7 5.59 -3.72 5.67
CA VAL A 7 4.87 -3.11 6.80
C VAL A 7 3.37 -3.12 6.51
N PRO A 8 2.56 -3.89 7.25
CA PRO A 8 1.12 -3.91 7.07
C PRO A 8 0.51 -2.52 7.22
N GLY A 9 -0.28 -2.08 6.23
CA GLY A 9 -0.91 -0.75 6.25
C GLY A 9 -0.10 0.36 5.57
N VAL A 10 1.15 0.09 5.18
CA VAL A 10 1.93 0.99 4.32
C VAL A 10 1.80 0.52 2.86
N SER A 11 1.58 1.46 1.95
CA SER A 11 1.39 1.16 0.52
C SER A 11 2.62 1.50 -0.30
N GLY A 12 3.11 0.53 -1.07
CA GLY A 12 4.13 0.77 -2.11
C GLY A 12 3.67 1.78 -3.16
N GLY A 13 2.36 1.86 -3.43
CA GLY A 13 1.76 2.90 -4.27
C GLY A 13 2.02 4.32 -3.78
N THR A 14 2.01 4.54 -2.46
CA THR A 14 2.40 5.84 -1.88
C THR A 14 3.86 6.17 -2.18
N ILE A 15 4.76 5.20 -2.03
CA ILE A 15 6.18 5.39 -2.35
C ILE A 15 6.36 5.66 -3.85
N ALA A 16 5.66 4.93 -4.72
CA ALA A 16 5.68 5.20 -6.16
C ALA A 16 5.24 6.63 -6.47
N PHE A 17 4.24 7.13 -5.76
CA PHE A 17 3.74 8.49 -5.95
C PHE A 17 4.78 9.54 -5.54
N ILE A 18 5.40 9.41 -4.37
CA ILE A 18 6.42 10.33 -3.84
C ILE A 18 7.66 10.35 -4.74
N THR A 19 8.07 9.18 -5.25
CA THR A 19 9.23 9.06 -6.13
C THR A 19 8.95 9.45 -7.58
N GLY A 20 7.70 9.87 -7.90
CA GLY A 20 7.31 10.33 -9.23
C GLY A 20 7.10 9.23 -10.28
N ILE A 21 7.23 7.95 -9.90
CA ILE A 21 7.08 6.82 -10.84
C ILE A 21 5.65 6.28 -10.93
N TYR A 22 4.72 6.83 -10.17
CA TYR A 22 3.34 6.30 -10.09
C TYR A 22 2.60 6.30 -11.43
N LEU A 23 2.67 7.40 -12.18
CA LEU A 23 2.01 7.50 -13.47
C LEU A 23 2.62 6.54 -14.49
N GLU A 24 3.94 6.37 -14.47
CA GLU A 24 4.64 5.41 -15.31
C GLU A 24 4.25 3.98 -14.93
N LEU A 25 4.17 3.65 -13.65
CA LEU A 25 3.73 2.34 -13.16
C LEU A 25 2.31 2.01 -13.66
N VAL A 26 1.35 2.93 -13.46
CA VAL A 26 -0.04 2.75 -13.91
C VAL A 26 -0.13 2.62 -15.43
N ALA A 27 0.61 3.44 -16.18
CA ALA A 27 0.65 3.40 -17.64
C ALA A 27 1.27 2.08 -18.16
N THR A 28 2.35 1.63 -17.52
CA THR A 28 3.04 0.37 -17.85
C THR A 28 2.12 -0.82 -17.67
N ILE A 29 1.46 -0.94 -16.51
CA ILE A 29 0.52 -2.04 -16.24
C ILE A 29 -0.66 -1.99 -17.22
N ARG A 30 -1.20 -0.80 -17.50
CA ARG A 30 -2.25 -0.63 -18.51
C ARG A 30 -1.80 -1.09 -19.90
N GLY A 31 -0.52 -0.89 -20.22
CA GLY A 31 0.07 -1.29 -21.50
C GLY A 31 0.18 -2.80 -21.71
N LEU A 32 0.04 -3.62 -20.66
CA LEU A 32 -0.05 -5.07 -20.72
C LEU A 32 -1.46 -5.52 -21.15
N ASP A 33 -1.89 -5.08 -22.31
CA ASP A 33 -3.21 -5.30 -22.89
C ASP A 33 -3.24 -6.53 -23.81
N HIS A 34 -4.41 -6.74 -24.48
CA HIS A 34 -4.57 -7.84 -25.44
C HIS A 34 -3.59 -7.73 -26.63
N GLN A 35 -3.22 -6.51 -27.05
CA GLN A 35 -2.26 -6.32 -28.16
C GLN A 35 -0.85 -6.71 -27.71
N TRP A 36 -0.48 -6.39 -26.47
CA TRP A 36 0.75 -6.86 -25.87
C TRP A 36 0.80 -8.39 -25.84
N MET A 37 -0.30 -9.04 -25.41
CA MET A 37 -0.41 -10.49 -25.42
C MET A 37 -0.25 -11.07 -26.84
N LEU A 38 -0.83 -10.43 -27.86
CA LEU A 38 -0.68 -10.86 -29.25
C LEU A 38 0.76 -10.77 -29.75
N LEU A 39 1.52 -9.76 -29.32
CA LEU A 39 2.94 -9.64 -29.66
C LEU A 39 3.74 -10.79 -29.03
N VAL A 40 3.47 -11.13 -27.76
CA VAL A 40 4.08 -12.26 -27.07
C VAL A 40 3.76 -13.57 -27.78
N LEU A 41 2.49 -13.83 -28.11
CA LEU A 41 2.05 -15.06 -28.81
C LEU A 41 2.64 -15.17 -30.22
N ARG A 42 2.94 -14.06 -30.89
CA ARG A 42 3.58 -14.02 -32.22
C ARG A 42 5.10 -14.14 -32.17
N GLY A 43 5.71 -14.25 -30.96
CA GLY A 43 7.15 -14.29 -30.78
C GLY A 43 7.86 -12.97 -31.02
N GLN A 44 7.13 -11.87 -31.07
CA GLN A 44 7.68 -10.51 -31.27
C GLN A 44 8.20 -9.93 -29.95
N TRP A 45 9.18 -10.61 -29.36
CA TRP A 45 9.67 -10.34 -27.99
C TRP A 45 10.20 -8.91 -27.81
N ARG A 46 10.90 -8.38 -28.83
CA ARG A 46 11.45 -7.02 -28.78
C ARG A 46 10.34 -5.96 -28.72
N GLU A 47 9.31 -6.13 -29.53
CA GLU A 47 8.17 -5.19 -29.57
C GLU A 47 7.33 -5.31 -28.29
N ALA A 48 7.11 -6.54 -27.81
CA ALA A 48 6.46 -6.79 -26.53
C ALA A 48 7.21 -6.13 -25.37
N TRP A 49 8.56 -6.23 -25.37
CA TRP A 49 9.40 -5.61 -24.35
C TRP A 49 9.25 -4.09 -24.33
N LEU A 50 9.33 -3.46 -25.48
CA LEU A 50 9.23 -2.00 -25.61
C LEU A 50 7.79 -1.51 -25.30
N ARG A 51 6.78 -2.17 -25.83
CA ARG A 51 5.38 -1.81 -25.59
C ARG A 51 4.97 -1.97 -24.14
N GLY A 52 5.39 -3.06 -23.49
CA GLY A 52 5.09 -3.34 -22.09
C GLY A 52 5.96 -2.58 -21.10
N ASN A 53 6.90 -1.71 -21.57
CA ASN A 53 7.88 -1.03 -20.73
C ASN A 53 8.52 -2.00 -19.71
N LEU A 54 8.86 -3.23 -20.19
CA LEU A 54 9.32 -4.30 -19.31
C LEU A 54 10.68 -3.98 -18.67
N GLY A 55 11.47 -3.08 -19.26
CA GLY A 55 12.70 -2.57 -18.65
C GLY A 55 12.43 -1.85 -17.33
N PHE A 56 11.42 -0.97 -17.30
CA PHE A 56 11.00 -0.30 -16.07
C PHE A 56 10.50 -1.31 -15.03
N LEU A 57 9.62 -2.25 -15.43
CA LEU A 57 9.11 -3.28 -14.52
C LEU A 57 10.24 -4.17 -13.97
N ALA A 58 11.18 -4.58 -14.81
CA ALA A 58 12.30 -5.42 -14.38
C ALA A 58 13.17 -4.71 -13.34
N VAL A 59 13.53 -3.44 -13.56
CA VAL A 59 14.30 -2.64 -12.60
C VAL A 59 13.51 -2.42 -11.31
N LEU A 60 12.20 -2.09 -11.41
CA LEU A 60 11.35 -1.88 -10.27
C LEU A 60 11.22 -3.15 -9.42
N LEU A 61 10.88 -4.29 -10.04
CA LEU A 61 10.71 -5.57 -9.34
C LEU A 61 12.03 -6.08 -8.76
N ALA A 62 13.14 -5.92 -9.49
CA ALA A 62 14.47 -6.26 -8.96
C ALA A 62 14.82 -5.39 -7.74
N GLY A 63 14.59 -4.08 -7.81
CA GLY A 63 14.81 -3.18 -6.67
C GLY A 63 13.90 -3.50 -5.49
N MET A 64 12.63 -3.85 -5.73
CA MET A 64 11.71 -4.32 -4.69
C MET A 64 12.22 -5.62 -4.05
N GLY A 65 12.60 -6.61 -4.86
CA GLY A 65 13.13 -7.89 -4.36
C GLY A 65 14.40 -7.71 -3.54
N VAL A 66 15.36 -6.95 -4.04
CA VAL A 66 16.60 -6.65 -3.29
C VAL A 66 16.29 -5.95 -1.98
N SER A 67 15.39 -4.95 -1.98
CA SER A 67 15.03 -4.24 -0.74
C SER A 67 14.33 -5.15 0.27
N VAL A 68 13.49 -6.08 -0.17
CA VAL A 68 12.86 -7.07 0.71
C VAL A 68 13.93 -7.99 1.31
N ILE A 69 14.80 -8.57 0.50
CA ILE A 69 15.84 -9.49 0.97
C ILE A 69 16.77 -8.82 1.98
N LEU A 70 17.19 -7.58 1.72
CA LEU A 70 18.15 -6.89 2.58
C LEU A 70 17.53 -6.34 3.86
N LEU A 71 16.25 -5.93 3.83
CA LEU A 71 15.63 -5.16 4.90
C LEU A 71 14.53 -5.89 5.66
N ALA A 72 14.08 -7.07 5.20
CA ALA A 72 13.04 -7.82 5.90
C ALA A 72 13.43 -8.16 7.34
N ALA A 73 14.66 -8.64 7.56
CA ALA A 73 15.16 -8.96 8.90
C ALA A 73 15.23 -7.71 9.80
N LEU A 74 15.66 -6.56 9.25
CA LEU A 74 15.71 -5.30 9.99
C LEU A 74 14.29 -4.82 10.35
N VAL A 75 13.36 -4.86 9.40
CA VAL A 75 11.97 -4.46 9.63
C VAL A 75 11.31 -5.37 10.68
N GLN A 76 11.52 -6.68 10.58
CA GLN A 76 11.02 -7.63 11.58
C GLN A 76 11.62 -7.38 12.97
N TRP A 77 12.93 -7.12 13.05
CA TRP A 77 13.58 -6.77 14.31
C TRP A 77 13.01 -5.47 14.91
N LEU A 78 12.78 -4.44 14.08
CA LEU A 78 12.15 -3.21 14.52
C LEU A 78 10.71 -3.43 15.02
N PHE A 79 9.94 -4.29 14.36
CA PHE A 79 8.60 -4.65 14.81
C PHE A 79 8.60 -5.29 16.18
N THR A 80 9.58 -6.16 16.46
CA THR A 80 9.61 -6.90 17.73
C THR A 80 10.21 -6.09 18.88
N HIS A 81 11.12 -5.14 18.62
CA HIS A 81 11.85 -4.44 19.67
C HIS A 81 11.55 -2.93 19.73
N HIS A 82 11.08 -2.34 18.63
CA HIS A 82 10.93 -0.89 18.48
C HIS A 82 9.69 -0.51 17.68
N GLU A 83 8.57 -1.17 17.94
CA GLU A 83 7.32 -1.03 17.18
C GLU A 83 6.84 0.43 17.12
N ILE A 84 6.85 1.16 18.25
CA ILE A 84 6.43 2.57 18.31
C ILE A 84 7.25 3.44 17.36
N TYR A 85 8.56 3.23 17.27
CA TYR A 85 9.41 4.04 16.37
C TYR A 85 9.15 3.71 14.91
N LEU A 86 8.92 2.44 14.58
CA LEU A 86 8.61 2.00 13.22
C LEU A 86 7.29 2.61 12.73
N TRP A 87 6.23 2.52 13.53
CA TRP A 87 4.94 3.12 13.22
C TRP A 87 5.02 4.65 13.12
N SER A 88 5.74 5.30 14.04
CA SER A 88 5.96 6.74 14.01
C SER A 88 6.67 7.19 12.73
N PHE A 89 7.72 6.46 12.31
CA PHE A 89 8.43 6.74 11.07
C PHE A 89 7.49 6.69 9.86
N PHE A 90 6.71 5.62 9.72
CA PHE A 90 5.76 5.49 8.61
C PHE A 90 4.61 6.49 8.70
N PHE A 91 4.13 6.79 9.89
CA PHE A 91 3.15 7.86 10.10
C PHE A 91 3.67 9.20 9.56
N GLY A 92 4.88 9.59 9.95
CA GLY A 92 5.53 10.81 9.46
C GLY A 92 5.72 10.81 7.95
N LEU A 93 6.17 9.68 7.40
CA LEU A 93 6.37 9.50 5.96
C LEU A 93 5.07 9.69 5.19
N ILE A 94 3.97 9.03 5.60
CA ILE A 94 2.67 9.15 4.92
C ILE A 94 2.06 10.55 5.14
N ALA A 95 2.18 11.14 6.34
CA ALA A 95 1.69 12.49 6.62
C ALA A 95 2.35 13.54 5.70
N ALA A 96 3.67 13.48 5.55
CA ALA A 96 4.39 14.34 4.61
C ALA A 96 3.96 14.06 3.15
N SER A 97 3.70 12.81 2.81
CA SER A 97 3.23 12.41 1.46
C SER A 97 1.86 13.00 1.14
N VAL A 98 0.94 13.02 2.10
CA VAL A 98 -0.38 13.67 1.96
C VAL A 98 -0.20 15.15 1.65
N VAL A 99 0.67 15.85 2.38
CA VAL A 99 0.98 17.27 2.13
C VAL A 99 1.61 17.45 0.75
N PHE A 100 2.51 16.57 0.34
CA PHE A 100 3.16 16.63 -0.96
C PHE A 100 2.15 16.44 -2.10
N VAL A 101 1.32 15.39 -2.04
CA VAL A 101 0.29 15.09 -3.05
C VAL A 101 -0.76 16.20 -3.11
N SER A 102 -1.13 16.78 -1.98
CA SER A 102 -2.13 17.87 -1.91
C SER A 102 -1.72 19.10 -2.70
N LYS A 103 -0.41 19.39 -2.85
CA LYS A 103 0.11 20.49 -3.67
C LYS A 103 -0.20 20.30 -5.15
N SER A 104 -0.33 19.05 -5.61
CA SER A 104 -0.69 18.74 -7.01
C SER A 104 -2.21 18.85 -7.27
N VAL A 105 -3.02 19.06 -6.23
CA VAL A 105 -4.46 19.30 -6.30
C VAL A 105 -4.76 20.80 -6.45
N SER A 106 -4.20 21.47 -7.44
CA SER A 106 -4.43 22.90 -7.61
C SER A 106 -5.36 23.17 -8.82
N PRO A 107 -6.29 24.15 -8.70
CA PRO A 107 -6.76 24.85 -7.49
C PRO A 107 -7.66 23.95 -6.62
N TRP A 108 -7.68 24.18 -5.31
CA TRP A 108 -8.63 23.52 -4.41
C TRP A 108 -10.03 24.15 -4.60
N THR A 109 -10.96 23.37 -5.11
CA THR A 109 -12.38 23.73 -5.25
C THR A 109 -13.22 22.98 -4.21
N THR A 110 -14.44 23.46 -3.94
CA THR A 110 -15.38 22.78 -3.03
C THR A 110 -15.60 21.32 -3.44
N ALA A 111 -15.75 21.04 -4.73
CA ALA A 111 -15.92 19.67 -5.24
C ALA A 111 -14.70 18.77 -4.92
N ARG A 112 -13.48 19.29 -5.08
CA ARG A 112 -12.25 18.55 -4.76
C ARG A 112 -12.08 18.34 -3.26
N LEU A 113 -12.49 19.33 -2.45
CA LEU A 113 -12.52 19.20 -1.00
C LEU A 113 -13.49 18.10 -0.57
N LEU A 114 -14.70 18.06 -1.14
CA LEU A 114 -15.66 17.00 -0.88
C LEU A 114 -15.15 15.61 -1.27
N LEU A 115 -14.43 15.50 -2.39
CA LEU A 115 -13.77 14.25 -2.79
C LEU A 115 -12.66 13.85 -1.83
N ALA A 116 -11.87 14.80 -1.34
CA ALA A 116 -10.85 14.53 -0.31
C ALA A 116 -11.50 14.07 1.01
N LEU A 117 -12.61 14.69 1.43
CA LEU A 117 -13.37 14.26 2.61
C LEU A 117 -13.99 12.86 2.41
N LEU A 118 -14.51 12.57 1.23
CA LEU A 118 -14.99 11.23 0.89
C LEU A 118 -13.84 10.21 0.99
N GLY A 119 -12.68 10.52 0.39
CA GLY A 119 -11.49 9.68 0.49
C GLY A 119 -11.04 9.47 1.94
N LEU A 120 -11.01 10.52 2.75
CA LEU A 120 -10.70 10.47 4.17
C LEU A 120 -11.62 9.48 4.90
N THR A 121 -12.93 9.64 4.68
CA THR A 121 -13.94 8.76 5.30
C THR A 121 -13.74 7.31 4.87
N VAL A 122 -13.51 7.05 3.57
CA VAL A 122 -13.24 5.70 3.06
C VAL A 122 -11.97 5.12 3.70
N GLY A 123 -10.87 5.88 3.76
CA GLY A 123 -9.63 5.44 4.39
C GLY A 123 -9.80 5.14 5.88
N MET A 124 -10.54 5.97 6.61
CA MET A 124 -10.86 5.74 8.03
C MET A 124 -11.71 4.47 8.23
N ILE A 125 -12.74 4.27 7.40
CA ILE A 125 -13.61 3.09 7.49
C ILE A 125 -12.77 1.83 7.22
N LEU A 126 -11.99 1.80 6.14
CA LEU A 126 -11.13 0.66 5.80
C LEU A 126 -10.13 0.34 6.92
N SER A 127 -9.63 1.36 7.61
CA SER A 127 -8.70 1.18 8.73
C SER A 127 -9.35 0.55 9.97
N GLN A 128 -10.68 0.56 10.08
CA GLN A 128 -11.44 0.08 11.24
C GLN A 128 -12.20 -1.23 10.97
N ILE A 129 -12.29 -1.68 9.72
CA ILE A 129 -12.96 -2.95 9.41
C ILE A 129 -12.16 -4.10 10.04
N GLY A 130 -12.84 -4.93 10.81
CA GLY A 130 -12.29 -6.19 11.31
C GLY A 130 -12.23 -7.24 10.20
N GLY A 131 -11.32 -8.21 10.32
CA GLY A 131 -11.17 -9.27 9.32
C GLY A 131 -12.45 -10.10 9.14
N MET A 132 -12.68 -10.53 7.90
CA MET A 132 -13.74 -11.48 7.55
C MET A 132 -13.31 -12.91 7.87
N THR A 133 -14.26 -13.81 8.06
CA THR A 133 -13.98 -15.23 8.20
C THR A 133 -13.40 -15.79 6.89
N PRO A 134 -12.38 -16.66 6.97
CA PRO A 134 -11.81 -17.32 5.80
C PRO A 134 -12.88 -18.10 5.01
N SER A 135 -12.80 -18.07 3.69
CA SER A 135 -13.69 -18.82 2.81
C SER A 135 -12.90 -19.70 1.85
N ASP A 136 -13.39 -20.91 1.62
CA ASP A 136 -12.79 -21.89 0.72
C ASP A 136 -13.24 -21.75 -0.74
N SER A 137 -14.11 -20.78 -1.02
CA SER A 137 -14.62 -20.55 -2.37
C SER A 137 -13.54 -19.93 -3.28
N LEU A 138 -13.19 -20.60 -4.36
CA LEU A 138 -12.26 -20.09 -5.37
C LEU A 138 -12.74 -18.78 -6.00
N LEU A 139 -14.06 -18.60 -6.14
CA LEU A 139 -14.64 -17.37 -6.66
C LEU A 139 -14.40 -16.19 -5.69
N LEU A 140 -14.58 -16.43 -4.39
CA LEU A 140 -14.28 -15.40 -3.37
C LEU A 140 -12.77 -15.14 -3.28
N THR A 141 -11.93 -16.17 -3.47
CA THR A 141 -10.47 -15.99 -3.59
C THR A 141 -10.09 -15.11 -4.78
N MET A 142 -10.70 -15.34 -5.95
CA MET A 142 -10.52 -14.48 -7.12
C MET A 142 -10.95 -13.03 -6.83
N ALA A 143 -12.12 -12.83 -6.22
CA ALA A 143 -12.61 -11.52 -5.86
C ALA A 143 -11.67 -10.82 -4.85
N ALA A 144 -11.19 -11.55 -3.84
CA ALA A 144 -10.23 -11.05 -2.86
C ALA A 144 -8.90 -10.64 -3.52
N GLY A 145 -8.37 -11.45 -4.44
CA GLY A 145 -7.19 -11.10 -5.23
C GLY A 145 -7.38 -9.84 -6.06
N ALA A 146 -8.54 -9.70 -6.71
CA ALA A 146 -8.87 -8.51 -7.49
C ALA A 146 -8.94 -7.25 -6.61
N ILE A 147 -9.60 -7.32 -5.46
CA ILE A 147 -9.70 -6.19 -4.52
C ILE A 147 -8.33 -5.85 -3.93
N ALA A 148 -7.58 -6.86 -3.52
CA ALA A 148 -6.26 -6.66 -2.90
C ALA A 148 -5.27 -5.99 -3.86
N VAL A 149 -5.25 -6.38 -5.14
CA VAL A 149 -4.34 -5.76 -6.11
C VAL A 149 -4.78 -4.35 -6.49
N CYS A 150 -6.10 -4.05 -6.50
CA CYS A 150 -6.60 -2.68 -6.66
C CYS A 150 -6.13 -1.80 -5.50
N ALA A 151 -6.21 -2.31 -4.27
CA ALA A 151 -5.73 -1.63 -3.08
C ALA A 151 -4.21 -1.43 -3.10
N TRP A 152 -3.45 -2.41 -3.61
CA TRP A 152 -1.99 -2.33 -3.73
C TRP A 152 -1.52 -1.17 -4.61
N ILE A 153 -2.25 -0.87 -5.70
CA ILE A 153 -1.94 0.27 -6.57
C ILE A 153 -2.34 1.59 -5.92
N LEU A 154 -3.43 1.61 -5.14
CA LEU A 154 -3.91 2.84 -4.53
C LEU A 154 -2.94 3.35 -3.45
N PRO A 155 -2.52 4.61 -3.51
CA PRO A 155 -1.76 5.20 -2.41
C PRO A 155 -2.58 5.19 -1.12
N GLY A 156 -1.95 4.78 -0.01
CA GLY A 156 -2.57 4.79 1.32
C GLY A 156 -3.32 3.52 1.71
N ILE A 157 -3.43 2.53 0.81
CA ILE A 157 -4.03 1.23 1.14
C ILE A 157 -3.04 0.12 0.80
N SER A 158 -2.87 -0.85 1.71
CA SER A 158 -1.99 -2.00 1.51
C SER A 158 -2.78 -3.19 0.95
N GLY A 159 -2.28 -3.81 -0.13
CA GLY A 159 -2.89 -5.00 -0.74
C GLY A 159 -2.85 -6.22 0.19
N SER A 160 -1.75 -6.44 0.90
CA SER A 160 -1.63 -7.51 1.90
C SER A 160 -2.61 -7.32 3.05
N PHE A 161 -2.80 -6.09 3.51
CA PHE A 161 -3.81 -5.77 4.52
C PHE A 161 -5.23 -6.03 4.01
N MET A 162 -5.52 -5.77 2.74
CA MET A 162 -6.83 -6.13 2.16
C MET A 162 -7.06 -7.64 2.11
N LEU A 163 -6.04 -8.44 1.78
CA LEU A 163 -6.13 -9.90 1.88
C LEU A 163 -6.41 -10.35 3.31
N LEU A 164 -5.79 -9.69 4.27
CA LEU A 164 -6.01 -9.95 5.69
C LEU A 164 -7.45 -9.63 6.10
N LEU A 165 -7.97 -8.46 5.73
CA LEU A 165 -9.36 -8.06 5.99
C LEU A 165 -10.37 -9.01 5.35
N LEU A 166 -10.06 -9.52 4.16
CA LEU A 166 -10.91 -10.48 3.44
C LEU A 166 -10.74 -11.93 3.92
N GLY A 167 -9.95 -12.16 4.99
CA GLY A 167 -9.72 -13.47 5.59
C GLY A 167 -8.92 -14.44 4.71
N GLN A 168 -8.25 -13.93 3.66
CA GLN A 168 -7.53 -14.79 2.72
C GLN A 168 -6.02 -14.84 2.97
N TYR A 169 -5.46 -13.96 3.79
CA TYR A 169 -4.01 -13.84 3.99
C TYR A 169 -3.35 -15.14 4.49
N GLN A 170 -3.89 -15.72 5.57
CA GLN A 170 -3.35 -16.98 6.11
C GLN A 170 -3.45 -18.12 5.12
N ARG A 171 -4.56 -18.15 4.35
CA ARG A 171 -4.76 -19.17 3.32
C ARG A 171 -3.76 -19.03 2.17
N VAL A 172 -3.38 -17.80 1.81
CA VAL A 172 -2.29 -17.55 0.83
C VAL A 172 -0.98 -18.15 1.33
N ILE A 173 -0.61 -17.89 2.59
CA ILE A 173 0.63 -18.42 3.18
C ILE A 173 0.59 -19.95 3.19
N LYS A 174 -0.52 -20.56 3.64
CA LYS A 174 -0.71 -21.99 3.64
C LYS A 174 -0.63 -22.59 2.22
N ALA A 175 -1.32 -21.99 1.27
CA ALA A 175 -1.33 -22.44 -0.13
C ALA A 175 0.05 -22.37 -0.78
N LEU A 176 0.88 -21.38 -0.43
CA LEU A 176 2.28 -21.31 -0.86
C LEU A 176 3.13 -22.42 -0.25
N ALA A 177 2.94 -22.74 1.02
CA ALA A 177 3.68 -23.79 1.72
C ALA A 177 3.27 -25.20 1.24
N GLU A 178 1.99 -25.43 0.97
CA GLU A 178 1.42 -26.71 0.55
C GLU A 178 1.36 -26.87 -0.99
N PHE A 179 1.74 -25.84 -1.76
CA PHE A 179 1.63 -25.82 -3.23
C PHE A 179 0.19 -26.08 -3.73
N ASP A 180 -0.83 -25.47 -3.06
CA ASP A 180 -2.21 -25.51 -3.54
C ASP A 180 -2.37 -24.67 -4.83
N LEU A 181 -2.07 -25.32 -5.96
CA LEU A 181 -2.08 -24.68 -7.28
C LEU A 181 -3.46 -24.15 -7.67
N ALA A 182 -4.54 -24.80 -7.24
CA ALA A 182 -5.90 -24.37 -7.57
C ALA A 182 -6.23 -23.03 -6.90
N PHE A 183 -5.92 -22.91 -5.62
CA PHE A 183 -6.08 -21.66 -4.87
C PHE A 183 -5.18 -20.55 -5.43
N LEU A 184 -3.89 -20.85 -5.64
CA LEU A 184 -2.92 -19.86 -6.14
C LEU A 184 -3.28 -19.39 -7.56
N ALA A 185 -3.78 -20.28 -8.43
CA ALA A 185 -4.24 -19.92 -9.76
C ALA A 185 -5.49 -19.03 -9.71
N ALA A 186 -6.44 -19.32 -8.83
CA ALA A 186 -7.64 -18.51 -8.63
C ALA A 186 -7.26 -17.10 -8.11
N LEU A 187 -6.37 -17.03 -7.11
CA LEU A 187 -5.86 -15.78 -6.59
C LEU A 187 -5.14 -14.97 -7.68
N ALA A 188 -4.22 -15.60 -8.41
CA ALA A 188 -3.47 -14.95 -9.48
C ALA A 188 -4.37 -14.47 -10.62
N ALA A 189 -5.39 -15.25 -11.00
CA ALA A 189 -6.40 -14.84 -11.98
C ALA A 189 -7.18 -13.62 -11.50
N GLY A 190 -7.60 -13.61 -10.22
CA GLY A 190 -8.25 -12.46 -9.61
C GLY A 190 -7.35 -11.22 -9.61
N CYS A 191 -6.10 -11.35 -9.17
CA CYS A 191 -5.11 -10.27 -9.21
C CYS A 191 -4.91 -9.75 -10.64
N GLY A 192 -4.75 -10.63 -11.63
CA GLY A 192 -4.57 -10.24 -13.02
C GLY A 192 -5.76 -9.47 -13.58
N LEU A 193 -6.98 -9.97 -13.38
CA LEU A 193 -8.20 -9.30 -13.83
C LEU A 193 -8.41 -7.96 -13.13
N GLY A 194 -8.26 -7.93 -11.80
CA GLY A 194 -8.37 -6.71 -11.00
C GLY A 194 -7.35 -5.67 -11.43
N LEU A 195 -6.09 -6.07 -11.61
CA LEU A 195 -5.00 -5.21 -12.04
C LEU A 195 -5.30 -4.55 -13.39
N LEU A 196 -5.68 -5.37 -14.38
CA LEU A 196 -5.96 -4.89 -15.73
C LEU A 196 -7.21 -4.01 -15.81
N ALA A 197 -8.28 -4.35 -15.09
CA ALA A 197 -9.51 -3.56 -15.07
C ALA A 197 -9.29 -2.23 -14.33
N PHE A 198 -8.70 -2.32 -13.15
CA PHE A 198 -8.53 -1.15 -12.28
C PHE A 198 -7.51 -0.15 -12.83
N THR A 199 -6.39 -0.61 -13.40
CA THR A 199 -5.42 0.31 -14.00
C THR A 199 -5.98 1.05 -15.22
N ARG A 200 -6.89 0.45 -15.99
CA ARG A 200 -7.60 1.14 -17.06
C ARG A 200 -8.50 2.24 -16.52
N LEU A 201 -9.32 1.92 -15.49
CA LEU A 201 -10.17 2.89 -14.81
C LEU A 201 -9.34 4.02 -14.20
N LEU A 202 -8.30 3.69 -13.44
CA LEU A 202 -7.45 4.66 -12.77
C LEU A 202 -6.71 5.55 -13.78
N SER A 203 -6.18 4.97 -14.84
CA SER A 203 -5.53 5.72 -15.90
C SER A 203 -6.51 6.67 -16.61
N TRP A 204 -7.74 6.24 -16.86
CA TRP A 204 -8.78 7.09 -17.43
C TRP A 204 -9.14 8.25 -16.50
N LEU A 205 -9.32 7.97 -15.19
CA LEU A 205 -9.57 9.00 -14.19
C LEU A 205 -8.41 10.01 -14.09
N LEU A 206 -7.17 9.54 -14.09
CA LEU A 206 -6.00 10.41 -14.05
C LEU A 206 -5.82 11.23 -15.32
N GLN A 207 -6.26 10.74 -16.49
CA GLN A 207 -6.18 11.49 -17.74
C GLN A 207 -7.28 12.56 -17.86
N HIS A 208 -8.51 12.28 -17.38
CA HIS A 208 -9.66 13.18 -17.57
C HIS A 208 -9.97 14.01 -16.33
N PHE A 209 -9.67 13.51 -15.12
CA PHE A 209 -10.02 14.13 -13.84
C PHE A 209 -8.84 14.14 -12.87
N PHE A 210 -7.64 14.48 -13.36
CA PHE A 210 -6.38 14.38 -12.59
C PHE A 210 -6.49 14.95 -11.18
N ALA A 211 -6.82 16.23 -11.04
CA ALA A 211 -6.85 16.89 -9.73
C ALA A 211 -7.97 16.37 -8.82
N ALA A 212 -9.11 15.93 -9.37
CA ALA A 212 -10.19 15.31 -8.61
C ALA A 212 -9.79 13.93 -8.08
N THR A 213 -9.16 13.13 -8.94
CA THR A 213 -8.61 11.81 -8.56
C THR A 213 -7.55 11.95 -7.48
N LEU A 214 -6.62 12.91 -7.63
CA LEU A 214 -5.62 13.17 -6.61
C LEU A 214 -6.22 13.65 -5.29
N ALA A 215 -7.27 14.47 -5.32
CA ALA A 215 -7.96 14.90 -4.11
C ALA A 215 -8.55 13.70 -3.35
N LEU A 216 -9.21 12.78 -4.07
CA LEU A 216 -9.75 11.55 -3.49
C LEU A 216 -8.64 10.68 -2.89
N LEU A 217 -7.55 10.43 -3.64
CA LEU A 217 -6.42 9.63 -3.18
C LEU A 217 -5.70 10.26 -1.99
N CYS A 218 -5.53 11.59 -1.99
CA CYS A 218 -4.99 12.34 -0.87
C CYS A 218 -5.84 12.15 0.40
N GLY A 219 -7.17 12.18 0.24
CA GLY A 219 -8.10 11.89 1.34
C GLY A 219 -7.94 10.46 1.87
N VAL A 220 -7.87 9.45 0.98
CA VAL A 220 -7.66 8.05 1.36
C VAL A 220 -6.37 7.88 2.15
N MET A 221 -5.26 8.48 1.68
CA MET A 221 -3.99 8.48 2.39
C MET A 221 -4.09 9.13 3.77
N ALA A 222 -4.78 10.26 3.87
CA ALA A 222 -4.99 10.94 5.16
C ALA A 222 -5.84 10.08 6.12
N GLY A 223 -6.88 9.40 5.62
CA GLY A 223 -7.70 8.49 6.41
C GLY A 223 -6.95 7.25 6.90
N SER A 224 -6.01 6.74 6.10
CA SER A 224 -5.17 5.59 6.48
C SER A 224 -4.15 5.91 7.58
N LEU A 225 -3.83 7.18 7.84
CA LEU A 225 -2.94 7.57 8.93
C LEU A 225 -3.39 7.06 10.30
N GLN A 226 -4.69 6.90 10.50
CA GLN A 226 -5.22 6.31 11.73
C GLN A 226 -4.65 4.91 11.99
N ARG A 227 -4.41 4.12 10.94
CA ARG A 227 -3.81 2.79 11.02
C ARG A 227 -2.35 2.81 11.43
N LEU A 228 -1.65 3.87 11.07
CA LEU A 228 -0.22 4.03 11.33
C LEU A 228 0.06 4.78 12.63
N TRP A 229 -0.99 5.14 13.38
CA TRP A 229 -0.83 5.80 14.67
C TRP A 229 -0.07 4.91 15.65
N PRO A 230 1.03 5.39 16.28
CA PRO A 230 1.94 4.53 17.03
C PRO A 230 1.33 3.91 18.31
N TRP A 231 0.42 4.63 18.94
CA TRP A 231 -0.21 4.19 20.19
C TRP A 231 -1.61 3.68 19.92
N GLN A 232 -1.77 2.36 19.92
CA GLN A 232 -3.06 1.73 19.64
C GLN A 232 -3.43 0.70 20.72
N GLN A 233 -4.69 0.68 21.09
CA GLN A 233 -5.27 -0.43 21.82
C GLN A 233 -5.62 -1.54 20.86
N THR A 234 -5.03 -2.73 21.06
CA THR A 234 -5.36 -3.90 20.25
C THR A 234 -6.75 -4.41 20.61
N LEU A 235 -7.69 -4.30 19.66
CA LEU A 235 -9.06 -4.80 19.83
C LEU A 235 -9.23 -6.20 19.25
N SER A 236 -8.55 -6.50 18.14
CA SER A 236 -8.48 -7.84 17.55
C SER A 236 -7.16 -8.02 16.83
N TYR A 237 -6.64 -9.25 16.90
CA TYR A 237 -5.41 -9.65 16.23
C TYR A 237 -5.59 -11.04 15.63
N TYR A 238 -4.73 -11.41 14.70
CA TYR A 238 -4.55 -12.79 14.31
C TYR A 238 -3.12 -13.21 14.61
N LEU A 239 -2.91 -14.51 14.81
CA LEU A 239 -1.57 -15.07 15.00
C LEU A 239 -1.00 -15.41 13.62
N ASP A 240 0.20 -14.92 13.35
CA ASP A 240 0.97 -15.30 12.17
C ASP A 240 1.50 -16.74 12.30
N SER A 241 2.05 -17.32 11.23
CA SER A 241 2.64 -18.66 11.19
C SER A 241 3.71 -18.87 12.27
N ASP A 242 4.41 -17.81 12.63
CA ASP A 242 5.46 -17.79 13.66
C ASP A 242 4.93 -17.51 15.09
N GLY A 243 3.61 -17.42 15.25
CA GLY A 243 2.96 -17.12 16.54
C GLY A 243 2.96 -15.62 16.90
N GLY A 244 3.42 -14.75 16.02
CA GLY A 244 3.38 -13.31 16.18
C GLY A 244 1.94 -12.77 16.07
N ALA A 245 1.55 -11.87 16.98
CA ALA A 245 0.24 -11.22 16.91
C ALA A 245 0.28 -10.05 15.93
N VAL A 246 -0.52 -10.14 14.85
CA VAL A 246 -0.68 -9.06 13.88
C VAL A 246 -1.98 -8.32 14.13
N LEU A 247 -1.89 -7.02 14.34
CA LEU A 247 -3.04 -6.17 14.64
C LEU A 247 -4.04 -6.14 13.48
N LEU A 248 -5.27 -6.63 13.71
CA LEU A 248 -6.40 -6.53 12.78
C LEU A 248 -7.16 -5.23 12.98
N ARG A 249 -7.53 -4.96 14.23
CA ARG A 249 -8.30 -3.77 14.60
C ARG A 249 -7.68 -3.13 15.81
N GLY A 250 -7.35 -1.85 15.69
CA GLY A 250 -6.84 -1.03 16.78
C GLY A 250 -7.70 0.20 17.02
N ARG A 251 -7.70 0.68 18.25
CA ARG A 251 -8.24 1.99 18.63
C ARG A 251 -7.07 2.92 18.92
N PRO A 252 -6.95 4.07 18.25
CA PRO A 252 -5.90 5.02 18.59
C PRO A 252 -6.09 5.55 20.01
N LEU A 253 -5.01 5.58 20.76
CA LEU A 253 -4.91 6.13 22.11
C LEU A 253 -4.07 7.38 22.12
N SER A 254 -4.23 8.23 23.12
CA SER A 254 -3.20 9.24 23.42
C SER A 254 -1.95 8.53 24.01
N PRO A 255 -0.75 9.13 23.91
CA PRO A 255 0.45 8.57 24.55
C PRO A 255 0.27 8.34 26.05
N TRP A 256 -0.49 9.16 26.72
CA TRP A 256 -0.78 9.06 28.16
C TRP A 256 -1.75 7.91 28.46
N ASP A 257 -2.84 7.77 27.68
CA ASP A 257 -3.77 6.65 27.81
C ASP A 257 -3.08 5.31 27.51
N PHE A 258 -2.11 5.30 26.59
CA PHE A 258 -1.29 4.14 26.29
C PHE A 258 -0.45 3.74 27.51
N GLN A 259 0.22 4.70 28.15
CA GLN A 259 0.99 4.48 29.36
C GLN A 259 0.12 3.99 30.52
N GLU A 260 -1.07 4.57 30.67
CA GLU A 260 -2.01 4.15 31.72
C GLU A 260 -2.51 2.71 31.51
N LEU A 261 -2.78 2.33 30.23
CA LEU A 261 -3.34 1.03 29.91
C LEU A 261 -2.33 -0.11 29.94
N TYR A 262 -1.10 0.12 29.43
CA TYR A 262 -0.07 -0.91 29.26
C TYR A 262 1.04 -0.83 30.31
N GLY A 263 1.19 0.29 31.00
CA GLY A 263 2.29 0.53 31.94
C GLY A 263 3.62 0.85 31.29
N ASP A 264 3.69 0.85 29.95
CA ASP A 264 4.90 1.07 29.17
C ASP A 264 5.14 2.56 28.92
N ASP A 265 6.43 2.97 28.85
CA ASP A 265 6.80 4.33 28.42
C ASP A 265 6.33 4.58 26.98
N PRO A 266 5.54 5.62 26.71
CA PRO A 266 5.11 5.95 25.35
C PRO A 266 6.24 6.38 24.42
N MET A 267 7.47 6.52 24.92
CA MET A 267 8.68 6.87 24.15
C MET A 267 8.47 8.11 23.25
N LEU A 268 7.73 9.10 23.74
CA LEU A 268 7.23 10.23 22.98
C LEU A 268 8.31 10.97 22.19
N LEU A 269 9.46 11.26 22.82
CA LEU A 269 10.56 11.96 22.14
C LEU A 269 11.10 11.15 20.95
N GLY A 270 11.33 9.86 21.15
CA GLY A 270 11.81 8.97 20.09
C GLY A 270 10.78 8.81 18.97
N ALA A 271 9.49 8.70 19.31
CA ALA A 271 8.39 8.63 18.35
C ALA A 271 8.32 9.89 17.46
N VAL A 272 8.43 11.09 18.07
CA VAL A 272 8.47 12.36 17.33
C VAL A 272 9.69 12.42 16.43
N LEU A 273 10.88 12.05 16.92
CA LEU A 273 12.11 12.04 16.10
C LEU A 273 11.99 11.05 14.93
N ALA A 274 11.43 9.87 15.16
CA ALA A 274 11.18 8.88 14.11
C ALA A 274 10.19 9.42 13.06
N ALA A 275 9.10 10.07 13.48
CA ALA A 275 8.15 10.69 12.55
C ALA A 275 8.81 11.82 11.74
N LEU A 276 9.62 12.66 12.37
CA LEU A 276 10.38 13.69 11.66
C LEU A 276 11.38 13.10 10.67
N ALA A 277 12.02 11.98 11.00
CA ALA A 277 12.90 11.26 10.06
C ALA A 277 12.11 10.75 8.86
N GLY A 278 10.92 10.15 9.06
CA GLY A 278 10.02 9.76 7.97
C GLY A 278 9.61 10.93 7.07
N MET A 279 9.27 12.08 7.67
CA MET A 279 8.97 13.32 6.92
C MET A 279 10.18 13.79 6.11
N ALA A 280 11.38 13.76 6.70
CA ALA A 280 12.62 14.18 6.06
C ALA A 280 12.94 13.33 4.83
N VAL A 281 12.65 12.04 4.85
CA VAL A 281 12.79 11.16 3.67
C VAL A 281 11.94 11.66 2.51
N VAL A 282 10.66 12.01 2.74
CA VAL A 282 9.78 12.52 1.68
C VAL A 282 10.30 13.84 1.12
N VAL A 283 10.70 14.76 2.01
CA VAL A 283 11.23 16.07 1.60
C VAL A 283 12.52 15.92 0.78
N SER A 284 13.43 15.01 1.18
CA SER A 284 14.66 14.75 0.45
C SER A 284 14.42 14.12 -0.92
N LEU A 285 13.45 13.20 -1.03
CA LEU A 285 13.03 12.61 -2.31
C LEU A 285 12.40 13.66 -3.24
N ASP A 286 11.54 14.55 -2.71
CA ASP A 286 11.00 15.66 -3.51
C ASP A 286 12.11 16.58 -4.01
N TRP A 287 13.06 16.91 -3.15
CA TRP A 287 14.18 17.76 -3.53
C TRP A 287 15.06 17.11 -4.61
N ALA A 288 15.35 15.82 -4.47
CA ALA A 288 16.15 15.07 -5.44
C ALA A 288 15.43 14.85 -6.78
N SER A 289 14.10 14.80 -6.80
CA SER A 289 13.29 14.61 -8.01
C SER A 289 13.03 15.89 -8.80
N ARG A 290 13.35 17.07 -8.23
CA ARG A 290 13.23 18.34 -8.95
C ARG A 290 14.31 18.43 -10.03
N PRO A 291 13.96 18.71 -11.30
CA PRO A 291 14.96 18.96 -12.34
C PRO A 291 15.88 20.09 -11.88
N GLN A 292 17.19 19.82 -11.89
CA GLN A 292 18.14 20.90 -11.70
C GLN A 292 17.93 21.92 -12.83
N ARG A 293 17.41 23.10 -12.46
CA ARG A 293 17.27 24.23 -13.37
C ARG A 293 18.63 24.83 -13.72
#